data_f0068a52d4e179a450166217e0e7cdab
#
_entry.id   f0068a52d4e179a450166217e0e7cdab
#
_cell.length_a   1.000
_cell.length_b   1.000
_cell.length_c   1.000
_cell.angle_alpha   90.00
_cell.angle_beta   90.00
_cell.angle_gamma   90.00
#
_symmetry.space_group_name_H-M   'P 1'
#
loop_
_entity.id
_entity.type
_entity.pdbx_description
1 polymer ?
#
loop_
_entity_poly.entity_id
_entity_poly.type
_entity_poly.pdbx_seq_one_letter_code
_entity_poly.pdbx_strand_id
1 'polypeptide(L)'
;MAYPERYSPYRDHPPAHMPDPERGRRMVGLVLYVFGMIAGAILLLLLFFVLPVVMGDGPQMSVAMLVGAILAFPAMCVYLLVPRLLDRYDPEPLYALVMALGWGAIAACGFSAMVNTIVGAVFNDVASAVVSAPIVEEASKGMLLLGFFYFLRREFDGVVDGIIYASFVAIGFAAVENVIYYARADLDPTGPGLRGTFFLRGLLTPWLHPLFTAMTGIGVGLARESTRAWLRFLAPPLGYLAAVLLHALWNGSSVLLGSFGASGALILMVSIVLWLIFVVAFLAMVFGLVLRRGRIIRAHLVDEVALGHLTQTELNLVASAFGGFTAYMRKGSAGTDFVRAVARLALSKWHTGRAMRGKTHTVSMEFIVPLRRKIRELRAQGASPC
;
A
#
# COMPACT_ATOMS: atom_id res chain seq x y z
N MET A 1 -12.66 -35.66 -2.11
CA MET A 1 -11.95 -36.18 -3.30
C MET A 1 -10.48 -36.26 -2.97
N ALA A 2 -9.96 -37.48 -2.79
CA ALA A 2 -8.53 -37.72 -2.60
C ALA A 2 -7.82 -37.45 -3.91
N TYR A 3 -6.86 -36.56 -3.95
CA TYR A 3 -5.97 -36.37 -5.08
C TYR A 3 -5.07 -37.60 -5.20
N PRO A 4 -4.96 -38.26 -6.36
CA PRO A 4 -4.10 -39.39 -6.50
C PRO A 4 -2.64 -39.00 -6.27
N GLU A 5 -1.96 -39.73 -5.39
CA GLU A 5 -0.55 -39.52 -4.99
C GLU A 5 0.47 -39.65 -6.17
N ARG A 6 0.01 -39.95 -7.38
CA ARG A 6 0.86 -40.20 -8.54
C ARG A 6 1.22 -38.96 -9.37
N TYR A 7 0.72 -37.79 -9.05
CA TYR A 7 1.14 -36.58 -9.72
C TYR A 7 2.15 -35.85 -8.82
N SER A 8 3.43 -36.21 -8.96
CA SER A 8 4.54 -35.36 -8.51
C SER A 8 4.79 -34.30 -9.60
N PRO A 9 4.38 -33.05 -9.43
CA PRO A 9 4.77 -31.98 -10.35
C PRO A 9 6.17 -31.43 -10.02
N TYR A 10 6.93 -32.13 -9.19
CA TYR A 10 8.30 -31.77 -8.87
C TYR A 10 9.28 -32.35 -9.89
N ARG A 11 9.38 -31.70 -10.99
CA ARG A 11 10.70 -31.35 -11.53
C ARG A 11 11.08 -30.03 -10.85
N ASP A 12 12.15 -30.05 -10.10
CA ASP A 12 12.67 -28.94 -9.29
C ASP A 12 13.00 -27.66 -10.09
N HIS A 13 12.84 -27.68 -11.39
CA HIS A 13 12.84 -26.53 -12.29
C HIS A 13 11.85 -26.77 -13.42
N PRO A 14 11.07 -25.76 -13.85
CA PRO A 14 10.48 -25.80 -15.18
C PRO A 14 11.65 -26.07 -16.16
N PRO A 15 11.47 -26.90 -17.20
CA PRO A 15 12.55 -27.18 -18.14
C PRO A 15 13.15 -25.84 -18.58
N ALA A 16 14.49 -25.74 -18.50
CA ALA A 16 15.28 -24.53 -18.67
C ALA A 16 15.05 -23.76 -20.00
N HIS A 17 14.13 -24.20 -20.82
CA HIS A 17 13.85 -23.71 -22.16
C HIS A 17 12.41 -23.25 -22.43
N MET A 18 11.49 -23.29 -21.44
CA MET A 18 10.20 -22.61 -21.66
C MET A 18 10.35 -21.13 -21.31
N PRO A 19 10.23 -20.22 -22.30
CA PRO A 19 10.26 -18.78 -22.01
C PRO A 19 9.10 -18.45 -21.07
N ASP A 20 9.40 -17.73 -19.98
CA ASP A 20 8.37 -17.22 -19.07
C ASP A 20 7.37 -16.38 -19.90
N PRO A 21 6.11 -16.81 -20.07
CA PRO A 21 5.15 -16.11 -20.91
C PRO A 21 4.84 -14.68 -20.41
N GLU A 22 5.21 -14.36 -19.16
CA GLU A 22 5.04 -13.04 -18.58
C GLU A 22 6.28 -12.14 -18.72
N ARG A 23 7.43 -12.69 -19.17
CA ARG A 23 8.69 -11.94 -19.27
C ARG A 23 8.57 -10.68 -20.11
N GLY A 24 7.94 -10.77 -21.29
CA GLY A 24 7.74 -9.60 -22.17
C GLY A 24 6.89 -8.51 -21.51
N ARG A 25 5.82 -8.91 -20.82
CA ARG A 25 4.95 -7.98 -20.09
C ARG A 25 5.69 -7.28 -18.94
N ARG A 26 6.48 -8.03 -18.15
CA ARG A 26 7.29 -7.48 -17.06
C ARG A 26 8.33 -6.49 -17.57
N MET A 27 8.97 -6.80 -18.71
CA MET A 27 9.94 -5.88 -19.33
C MET A 27 9.28 -4.56 -19.75
N VAL A 28 8.09 -4.60 -20.38
CA VAL A 28 7.33 -3.38 -20.73
C VAL A 28 6.99 -2.60 -19.46
N GLY A 29 6.51 -3.27 -18.40
CA GLY A 29 6.22 -2.62 -17.12
C GLY A 29 7.44 -1.95 -16.50
N LEU A 30 8.60 -2.61 -16.55
CA LEU A 30 9.85 -2.03 -16.06
C LEU A 30 10.28 -0.80 -16.87
N VAL A 31 10.18 -0.85 -18.20
CA VAL A 31 10.50 0.31 -19.07
C VAL A 31 9.60 1.50 -18.74
N LEU A 32 8.29 1.28 -18.61
CA LEU A 32 7.33 2.33 -18.24
C LEU A 32 7.61 2.89 -16.83
N TYR A 33 7.95 2.02 -15.87
CA TYR A 33 8.34 2.42 -14.53
C TYR A 33 9.58 3.32 -14.56
N VAL A 34 10.66 2.89 -15.24
CA VAL A 34 11.91 3.66 -15.34
C VAL A 34 11.67 5.00 -16.04
N PHE A 35 10.89 5.01 -17.12
CA PHE A 35 10.52 6.25 -17.82
C PHE A 35 9.78 7.21 -16.88
N GLY A 36 8.77 6.74 -16.14
CA GLY A 36 8.03 7.54 -15.16
C GLY A 36 8.93 8.08 -14.05
N MET A 37 9.87 7.27 -13.55
CA MET A 37 10.84 7.69 -12.54
C MET A 37 11.78 8.79 -13.04
N ILE A 38 12.31 8.65 -14.26
CA ILE A 38 13.20 9.65 -14.87
C ILE A 38 12.42 10.96 -15.10
N ALA A 39 11.21 10.87 -15.68
CA ALA A 39 10.39 12.04 -15.94
C ALA A 39 10.01 12.76 -14.63
N GLY A 40 9.57 12.02 -13.60
CA GLY A 40 9.25 12.61 -12.30
C GLY A 40 10.45 13.25 -11.61
N ALA A 41 11.64 12.62 -11.68
CA ALA A 41 12.87 13.18 -11.13
C ALA A 41 13.27 14.49 -11.83
N ILE A 42 13.15 14.55 -13.15
CA ILE A 42 13.40 15.78 -13.93
C ILE A 42 12.42 16.88 -13.50
N LEU A 43 11.12 16.56 -13.33
CA LEU A 43 10.12 17.55 -12.92
C LEU A 43 10.39 18.08 -11.51
N LEU A 44 10.75 17.22 -10.55
CA LEU A 44 11.14 17.64 -9.19
C LEU A 44 12.39 18.53 -9.23
N LEU A 45 13.43 18.15 -10.00
CA LEU A 45 14.63 18.94 -10.16
C LEU A 45 14.34 20.32 -10.73
N LEU A 46 13.52 20.38 -11.79
CA LEU A 46 13.14 21.65 -12.43
C LEU A 46 12.36 22.56 -11.46
N LEU A 47 11.36 22.03 -10.75
CA LEU A 47 10.49 22.82 -9.90
C LEU A 47 11.15 23.30 -8.61
N PHE A 48 11.97 22.47 -7.98
CA PHE A 48 12.46 22.73 -6.63
C PHE A 48 13.94 23.11 -6.55
N PHE A 49 14.68 23.01 -7.65
CA PHE A 49 16.07 23.41 -7.70
C PHE A 49 16.35 24.41 -8.83
N VAL A 50 15.96 24.11 -10.07
CA VAL A 50 16.28 24.99 -11.21
C VAL A 50 15.46 26.28 -11.14
N LEU A 51 14.13 26.19 -10.96
CA LEU A 51 13.26 27.34 -10.92
C LEU A 51 13.60 28.33 -9.78
N PRO A 52 13.82 27.88 -8.51
CA PRO A 52 14.28 28.80 -7.45
C PRO A 52 15.63 29.46 -7.75
N VAL A 53 16.57 28.75 -8.37
CA VAL A 53 17.86 29.36 -8.77
C VAL A 53 17.65 30.47 -9.80
N VAL A 54 16.77 30.23 -10.80
CA VAL A 54 16.44 31.21 -11.83
C VAL A 54 15.72 32.45 -11.23
N MET A 55 14.91 32.23 -10.18
CA MET A 55 14.20 33.31 -9.46
C MET A 55 15.06 34.04 -8.42
N GLY A 56 16.29 33.60 -8.15
CA GLY A 56 17.20 34.21 -7.18
C GLY A 56 17.13 33.66 -5.75
N ASP A 57 16.25 32.69 -5.49
CA ASP A 57 16.00 32.12 -4.14
C ASP A 57 16.69 30.76 -3.93
N GLY A 58 17.55 30.35 -4.88
CA GLY A 58 18.14 29.00 -4.94
C GLY A 58 18.87 28.56 -3.66
N PRO A 59 19.77 29.36 -3.09
CA PRO A 59 20.53 28.95 -1.88
C PRO A 59 19.61 28.75 -0.67
N GLN A 60 18.67 29.67 -0.41
CA GLN A 60 17.75 29.57 0.72
C GLN A 60 16.81 28.37 0.56
N MET A 61 16.24 28.17 -0.63
CA MET A 61 15.36 27.03 -0.92
C MET A 61 16.13 25.71 -0.74
N SER A 62 17.37 25.61 -1.21
CA SER A 62 18.17 24.39 -1.09
C SER A 62 18.46 24.02 0.38
N VAL A 63 18.75 25.00 1.22
CA VAL A 63 18.95 24.79 2.67
C VAL A 63 17.65 24.36 3.33
N ALA A 64 16.53 25.06 3.05
CA ALA A 64 15.23 24.73 3.59
C ALA A 64 14.76 23.32 3.17
N MET A 65 15.00 22.90 1.92
CA MET A 65 14.74 21.55 1.43
C MET A 65 15.57 20.49 2.17
N LEU A 66 16.85 20.79 2.49
CA LEU A 66 17.68 19.89 3.28
C LEU A 66 17.13 19.73 4.71
N VAL A 67 16.74 20.82 5.36
CA VAL A 67 16.10 20.78 6.69
C VAL A 67 14.80 19.97 6.62
N GLY A 68 13.97 20.21 5.62
CA GLY A 68 12.75 19.46 5.37
C GLY A 68 13.01 17.96 5.20
N ALA A 69 14.05 17.58 4.46
CA ALA A 69 14.43 16.18 4.24
C ALA A 69 14.89 15.47 5.54
N ILE A 70 15.67 16.19 6.38
CA ILE A 70 16.11 15.67 7.69
C ILE A 70 14.91 15.37 8.61
N LEU A 71 13.83 16.08 8.49
CA LEU A 71 12.60 15.84 9.27
C LEU A 71 11.69 14.79 8.64
N ALA A 72 11.51 14.82 7.32
CA ALA A 72 10.54 13.99 6.62
C ALA A 72 10.98 12.52 6.49
N PHE A 73 12.23 12.24 6.11
CA PHE A 73 12.68 10.89 5.83
C PHE A 73 12.80 9.98 7.07
N PRO A 74 13.30 10.42 8.24
CA PRO A 74 13.23 9.59 9.43
C PRO A 74 11.80 9.26 9.86
N ALA A 75 10.88 10.23 9.76
CA ALA A 75 9.46 10.00 10.04
C ALA A 75 8.85 8.97 9.07
N MET A 76 9.18 9.06 7.77
CA MET A 76 8.78 8.06 6.77
C MET A 76 9.21 6.65 7.17
N CYS A 77 10.46 6.46 7.62
CA CYS A 77 10.95 5.15 8.04
C CYS A 77 10.11 4.54 9.18
N VAL A 78 9.66 5.37 10.13
CA VAL A 78 8.77 4.92 11.21
C VAL A 78 7.39 4.54 10.66
N TYR A 79 6.85 5.30 9.73
CA TYR A 79 5.52 5.02 9.17
C TYR A 79 5.49 3.76 8.31
N LEU A 80 6.58 3.39 7.65
CA LEU A 80 6.68 2.16 6.87
C LEU A 80 6.52 0.89 7.73
N LEU A 81 6.71 0.97 9.04
CA LEU A 81 6.51 -0.18 9.95
C LEU A 81 5.05 -0.63 9.99
N VAL A 82 4.07 0.27 9.84
CA VAL A 82 2.64 -0.07 9.97
C VAL A 82 2.14 -0.95 8.82
N PRO A 83 2.29 -0.60 7.53
CA PRO A 83 1.89 -1.50 6.45
C PRO A 83 2.68 -2.82 6.47
N ARG A 84 3.93 -2.82 6.96
CA ARG A 84 4.69 -4.05 7.18
C ARG A 84 4.06 -4.98 8.24
N LEU A 85 3.38 -4.44 9.25
CA LEU A 85 2.65 -5.25 10.22
C LEU A 85 1.41 -5.92 9.61
N LEU A 86 0.78 -5.31 8.61
CA LEU A 86 -0.32 -5.92 7.84
C LEU A 86 0.17 -7.05 6.92
N ASP A 87 1.38 -6.92 6.43
CA ASP A 87 2.07 -7.81 5.47
C ASP A 87 2.67 -9.09 6.10
N ARG A 88 2.38 -9.39 7.34
CA ARG A 88 3.10 -10.41 8.13
C ARG A 88 2.80 -11.87 7.75
N TYR A 89 1.66 -12.16 7.12
CA TYR A 89 1.24 -13.55 6.83
C TYR A 89 1.70 -14.05 5.46
N ASP A 90 1.75 -13.16 4.48
CA ASP A 90 2.25 -13.42 3.13
C ASP A 90 3.04 -12.19 2.67
N PRO A 91 4.32 -12.05 3.12
CA PRO A 91 5.07 -10.83 2.94
C PRO A 91 5.34 -10.54 1.46
N GLU A 92 5.03 -9.29 1.08
CA GLU A 92 5.32 -8.80 -0.26
C GLU A 92 6.83 -8.71 -0.51
N PRO A 93 7.27 -8.97 -1.75
CA PRO A 93 8.69 -8.92 -2.08
C PRO A 93 9.25 -7.50 -1.92
N LEU A 94 10.41 -7.40 -1.27
CA LEU A 94 11.04 -6.13 -0.93
C LEU A 94 11.22 -5.22 -2.16
N TYR A 95 11.56 -5.80 -3.33
CA TYR A 95 11.73 -5.00 -4.54
C TYR A 95 10.43 -4.30 -4.97
N ALA A 96 9.27 -4.94 -4.85
CA ALA A 96 7.99 -4.34 -5.20
C ALA A 96 7.58 -3.24 -4.21
N LEU A 97 7.88 -3.42 -2.91
CA LEU A 97 7.66 -2.38 -1.90
C LEU A 97 8.56 -1.16 -2.13
N VAL A 98 9.83 -1.38 -2.49
CA VAL A 98 10.78 -0.30 -2.84
C VAL A 98 10.34 0.41 -4.12
N MET A 99 9.88 -0.34 -5.13
CA MET A 99 9.29 0.25 -6.35
C MET A 99 8.07 1.11 -6.02
N ALA A 100 7.19 0.64 -5.13
CA ALA A 100 6.00 1.38 -4.74
C ALA A 100 6.38 2.69 -4.02
N LEU A 101 7.28 2.62 -3.04
CA LEU A 101 7.78 3.77 -2.31
C LEU A 101 8.46 4.79 -3.25
N GLY A 102 9.35 4.32 -4.12
CA GLY A 102 10.08 5.16 -5.07
C GLY A 102 9.16 5.84 -6.08
N TRP A 103 8.16 5.12 -6.62
CA TRP A 103 7.17 5.71 -7.52
C TRP A 103 6.42 6.87 -6.85
N GLY A 104 5.94 6.68 -5.63
CA GLY A 104 5.26 7.72 -4.86
C GLY A 104 6.15 8.94 -4.64
N ALA A 105 7.38 8.70 -4.18
CA ALA A 105 8.34 9.76 -3.85
C ALA A 105 8.79 10.57 -5.09
N ILE A 106 8.95 9.93 -6.23
CA ILE A 106 9.59 10.56 -7.39
C ILE A 106 8.59 10.78 -8.53
N ALA A 107 8.02 9.72 -9.10
CA ALA A 107 7.16 9.84 -10.25
C ALA A 107 5.84 10.55 -9.91
N ALA A 108 5.09 10.03 -8.93
CA ALA A 108 3.79 10.60 -8.57
C ALA A 108 3.94 12.03 -8.04
N CYS A 109 4.91 12.28 -7.15
CA CYS A 109 5.15 13.61 -6.60
C CYS A 109 5.58 14.62 -7.68
N GLY A 110 6.50 14.26 -8.58
CA GLY A 110 6.97 15.13 -9.65
C GLY A 110 5.87 15.53 -10.63
N PHE A 111 5.10 14.57 -11.12
CA PHE A 111 3.96 14.84 -12.00
C PHE A 111 2.89 15.68 -11.33
N SER A 112 2.52 15.36 -10.09
CA SER A 112 1.50 16.09 -9.36
C SER A 112 1.94 17.51 -9.04
N ALA A 113 3.17 17.70 -8.59
CA ALA A 113 3.72 19.01 -8.31
C ALA A 113 3.71 19.92 -9.55
N MET A 114 4.09 19.40 -10.73
CA MET A 114 4.04 20.15 -11.98
C MET A 114 2.63 20.59 -12.34
N VAL A 115 1.67 19.65 -12.34
CA VAL A 115 0.27 19.97 -12.70
C VAL A 115 -0.35 20.93 -11.69
N ASN A 116 -0.15 20.71 -10.39
CA ASN A 116 -0.68 21.56 -9.34
C ASN A 116 -0.08 22.97 -9.39
N THR A 117 1.21 23.11 -9.74
CA THR A 117 1.85 24.41 -9.95
C THR A 117 1.23 25.16 -11.14
N ILE A 118 1.00 24.47 -12.25
CA ILE A 118 0.36 25.08 -13.44
C ILE A 118 -1.08 25.51 -13.11
N VAL A 119 -1.87 24.64 -12.45
CA VAL A 119 -3.25 24.97 -12.08
C VAL A 119 -3.30 26.15 -11.09
N GLY A 120 -2.38 26.17 -10.12
CA GLY A 120 -2.26 27.31 -9.20
C GLY A 120 -1.94 28.64 -9.90
N ALA A 121 -1.01 28.61 -10.87
CA ALA A 121 -0.62 29.78 -11.65
C ALA A 121 -1.70 30.26 -12.63
N VAL A 122 -2.45 29.34 -13.23
CA VAL A 122 -3.48 29.68 -14.25
C VAL A 122 -4.81 30.11 -13.61
N PHE A 123 -5.20 29.46 -12.51
CA PHE A 123 -6.48 29.70 -11.84
C PHE A 123 -6.26 30.36 -10.48
N ASN A 124 -5.91 29.60 -9.45
CA ASN A 124 -5.55 30.05 -8.11
C ASN A 124 -5.15 28.85 -7.22
N ASP A 125 -4.64 29.13 -6.00
CA ASP A 125 -4.21 28.12 -5.04
C ASP A 125 -5.36 27.25 -4.54
N VAL A 126 -6.58 27.76 -4.45
CA VAL A 126 -7.77 27.01 -4.03
C VAL A 126 -8.11 25.94 -5.09
N ALA A 127 -8.13 26.30 -6.36
CA ALA A 127 -8.36 25.34 -7.45
C ALA A 127 -7.26 24.27 -7.49
N SER A 128 -6.01 24.67 -7.25
CA SER A 128 -4.89 23.73 -7.14
C SER A 128 -5.09 22.76 -5.96
N ALA A 129 -5.35 23.26 -4.76
CA ALA A 129 -5.39 22.46 -3.54
C ALA A 129 -6.65 21.57 -3.44
N VAL A 130 -7.82 22.08 -3.85
CA VAL A 130 -9.12 21.42 -3.61
C VAL A 130 -9.57 20.56 -4.80
N VAL A 131 -9.17 20.91 -6.01
CA VAL A 131 -9.61 20.20 -7.22
C VAL A 131 -8.44 19.47 -7.88
N SER A 132 -7.36 20.16 -8.25
CA SER A 132 -6.25 19.54 -8.97
C SER A 132 -5.51 18.50 -8.13
N ALA A 133 -5.10 18.86 -6.93
CA ALA A 133 -4.30 17.97 -6.07
C ALA A 133 -5.01 16.64 -5.81
N PRO A 134 -6.27 16.57 -5.34
CA PRO A 134 -6.94 15.29 -5.14
C PRO A 134 -7.01 14.42 -6.39
N ILE A 135 -7.33 15.01 -7.54
CA ILE A 135 -7.46 14.28 -8.81
C ILE A 135 -6.10 13.78 -9.28
N VAL A 136 -5.12 14.67 -9.40
CA VAL A 136 -3.84 14.36 -10.06
C VAL A 136 -2.96 13.50 -9.17
N GLU A 137 -2.94 13.75 -7.87
CA GLU A 137 -2.13 12.98 -6.93
C GLU A 137 -2.64 11.55 -6.78
N GLU A 138 -3.95 11.37 -6.58
CA GLU A 138 -4.50 10.01 -6.47
C GLU A 138 -4.42 9.25 -7.80
N ALA A 139 -4.54 9.95 -8.95
CA ALA A 139 -4.29 9.32 -10.26
C ALA A 139 -2.83 8.88 -10.41
N SER A 140 -1.88 9.76 -10.09
CA SER A 140 -0.44 9.47 -10.22
C SER A 140 0.01 8.33 -9.29
N LYS A 141 -0.49 8.28 -8.06
CA LYS A 141 -0.28 7.18 -7.10
C LYS A 141 -0.95 5.89 -7.59
N GLY A 142 -2.20 5.99 -8.05
CA GLY A 142 -2.99 4.86 -8.56
C GLY A 142 -2.43 4.21 -9.82
N MET A 143 -1.69 4.96 -10.65
CA MET A 143 -1.05 4.41 -11.86
C MET A 143 -0.10 3.24 -11.54
N LEU A 144 0.65 3.30 -10.44
CA LEU A 144 1.49 2.16 -10.05
C LEU A 144 0.66 0.94 -9.67
N LEU A 145 -0.44 1.13 -8.93
CA LEU A 145 -1.31 0.02 -8.52
C LEU A 145 -1.91 -0.69 -9.73
N LEU A 146 -2.33 0.06 -10.75
CA LEU A 146 -2.76 -0.48 -12.04
C LEU A 146 -1.59 -1.14 -12.79
N GLY A 147 -0.40 -0.56 -12.70
CA GLY A 147 0.83 -1.15 -13.25
C GLY A 147 1.13 -2.52 -12.63
N PHE A 148 1.08 -2.63 -11.31
CA PHE A 148 1.27 -3.90 -10.61
C PHE A 148 0.17 -4.91 -10.94
N PHE A 149 -1.09 -4.49 -10.94
CA PHE A 149 -2.22 -5.31 -11.35
C PHE A 149 -2.03 -5.93 -12.75
N TYR A 150 -1.41 -5.20 -13.69
CA TYR A 150 -1.26 -5.63 -15.07
C TYR A 150 0.09 -6.32 -15.34
N PHE A 151 1.19 -5.77 -14.84
CA PHE A 151 2.55 -6.21 -15.16
C PHE A 151 3.16 -7.15 -14.13
N LEU A 152 2.80 -7.01 -12.83
CA LEU A 152 3.29 -7.81 -11.71
C LEU A 152 2.17 -8.64 -11.08
N ARG A 153 1.52 -9.46 -11.91
CA ARG A 153 0.33 -10.23 -11.50
C ARG A 153 0.56 -11.24 -10.40
N ARG A 154 1.78 -11.72 -10.22
CA ARG A 154 2.14 -12.71 -9.20
C ARG A 154 2.29 -12.08 -7.82
N GLU A 155 2.66 -10.81 -7.82
CA GLU A 155 2.93 -10.01 -6.64
C GLU A 155 1.70 -9.16 -6.21
N PHE A 156 0.61 -9.19 -6.98
CA PHE A 156 -0.61 -8.44 -6.69
C PHE A 156 -1.81 -9.35 -6.84
N ASP A 157 -2.28 -9.98 -5.77
CA ASP A 157 -3.29 -11.02 -5.84
C ASP A 157 -4.62 -10.68 -5.14
N GLY A 158 -4.67 -9.58 -4.35
CA GLY A 158 -5.89 -9.24 -3.63
C GLY A 158 -5.97 -7.84 -3.02
N VAL A 159 -7.02 -7.65 -2.20
CA VAL A 159 -7.31 -6.38 -1.52
C VAL A 159 -6.23 -6.01 -0.52
N VAL A 160 -5.65 -6.99 0.17
CA VAL A 160 -4.62 -6.72 1.20
C VAL A 160 -3.36 -6.16 0.54
N ASP A 161 -2.90 -6.76 -0.56
CA ASP A 161 -1.74 -6.29 -1.31
C ASP A 161 -2.00 -4.90 -1.89
N GLY A 162 -3.23 -4.67 -2.39
CA GLY A 162 -3.66 -3.36 -2.86
C GLY A 162 -3.50 -2.27 -1.79
N ILE A 163 -3.88 -2.55 -0.54
CA ILE A 163 -3.71 -1.63 0.60
C ILE A 163 -2.23 -1.45 0.95
N ILE A 164 -1.45 -2.54 0.96
CA ILE A 164 -0.03 -2.50 1.29
C ILE A 164 0.72 -1.64 0.28
N TYR A 165 0.61 -1.94 -1.02
CA TYR A 165 1.27 -1.17 -2.06
C TYR A 165 0.78 0.27 -2.12
N ALA A 166 -0.53 0.52 -1.96
CA ALA A 166 -1.08 1.87 -1.85
C ALA A 166 -0.46 2.66 -0.70
N SER A 167 -0.29 2.02 0.46
CA SER A 167 0.35 2.64 1.63
C SER A 167 1.81 3.00 1.36
N PHE A 168 2.58 2.11 0.72
CA PHE A 168 3.97 2.40 0.36
C PHE A 168 4.10 3.54 -0.65
N VAL A 169 3.28 3.55 -1.70
CA VAL A 169 3.21 4.66 -2.67
C VAL A 169 2.89 5.97 -1.96
N ALA A 170 1.85 5.97 -1.12
CA ALA A 170 1.36 7.16 -0.44
C ALA A 170 2.36 7.69 0.61
N ILE A 171 3.05 6.82 1.34
CA ILE A 171 4.09 7.22 2.30
C ILE A 171 5.29 7.82 1.56
N GLY A 172 5.72 7.23 0.42
CA GLY A 172 6.78 7.78 -0.41
C GLY A 172 6.43 9.17 -0.94
N PHE A 173 5.20 9.32 -1.45
CA PHE A 173 4.67 10.61 -1.90
C PHE A 173 4.66 11.64 -0.76
N ALA A 174 4.04 11.29 0.38
CA ALA A 174 3.93 12.18 1.53
C ALA A 174 5.29 12.62 2.09
N ALA A 175 6.30 11.76 2.02
CA ALA A 175 7.65 12.09 2.49
C ALA A 175 8.25 13.25 1.67
N VAL A 176 8.21 13.17 0.34
CA VAL A 176 8.75 14.22 -0.53
C VAL A 176 7.88 15.47 -0.49
N GLU A 177 6.56 15.30 -0.48
CA GLU A 177 5.64 16.42 -0.31
C GLU A 177 5.89 17.17 1.02
N ASN A 178 6.12 16.43 2.12
CA ASN A 178 6.46 17.04 3.41
C ASN A 178 7.81 17.78 3.38
N VAL A 179 8.81 17.31 2.64
CA VAL A 179 10.05 18.09 2.42
C VAL A 179 9.72 19.47 1.86
N ILE A 180 8.85 19.52 0.85
CA ILE A 180 8.43 20.76 0.19
C ILE A 180 7.65 21.66 1.15
N TYR A 181 6.69 21.12 1.89
CA TYR A 181 5.90 21.88 2.87
C TYR A 181 6.76 22.41 4.02
N TYR A 182 7.70 21.62 4.52
CA TYR A 182 8.61 22.04 5.58
C TYR A 182 9.55 23.13 5.08
N ALA A 183 10.08 23.03 3.87
CA ALA A 183 10.91 24.06 3.27
C ALA A 183 10.15 25.39 3.10
N ARG A 184 8.92 25.34 2.59
CA ARG A 184 8.07 26.53 2.47
C ARG A 184 7.74 27.15 3.84
N ALA A 185 7.43 26.31 4.83
CA ALA A 185 7.11 26.79 6.18
C ALA A 185 8.33 27.36 6.93
N ASP A 186 9.54 26.94 6.57
CA ASP A 186 10.78 27.50 7.11
C ASP A 186 11.09 28.89 6.54
N LEU A 187 10.69 29.12 5.29
CA LEU A 187 10.89 30.39 4.57
C LEU A 187 9.74 31.39 4.75
N ASP A 188 8.55 30.95 5.17
CA ASP A 188 7.38 31.81 5.35
C ASP A 188 7.22 32.23 6.81
N PRO A 189 7.47 33.52 7.15
CA PRO A 189 7.34 34.02 8.53
C PRO A 189 5.88 34.24 8.96
N THR A 190 4.91 34.13 8.03
CA THR A 190 3.50 34.46 8.29
C THR A 190 2.66 33.22 8.62
N GLY A 191 3.14 32.06 8.30
CA GLY A 191 2.45 30.79 8.51
C GLY A 191 2.69 30.15 9.88
N PRO A 192 2.29 28.89 10.09
CA PRO A 192 2.50 28.15 11.35
C PRO A 192 3.97 27.87 11.65
N GLY A 193 4.87 28.19 10.73
CA GLY A 193 6.28 27.91 10.78
C GLY A 193 6.61 26.43 10.68
N LEU A 194 7.91 26.11 10.59
CA LEU A 194 8.42 24.76 10.43
C LEU A 194 7.92 23.81 11.53
N ARG A 195 7.96 24.24 12.81
CA ARG A 195 7.54 23.40 13.96
C ARG A 195 6.06 23.04 13.90
N GLY A 196 5.19 24.02 13.62
CA GLY A 196 3.75 23.80 13.49
C GLY A 196 3.41 22.89 12.32
N THR A 197 4.03 23.11 11.18
CA THR A 197 3.83 22.28 9.98
C THR A 197 4.33 20.84 10.19
N PHE A 198 5.48 20.65 10.84
CA PHE A 198 5.98 19.33 11.20
C PHE A 198 5.04 18.61 12.16
N PHE A 199 4.54 19.29 13.20
CA PHE A 199 3.58 18.69 14.13
C PHE A 199 2.30 18.26 13.42
N LEU A 200 1.72 19.13 12.59
CA LEU A 200 0.47 18.85 11.88
C LEU A 200 0.66 17.71 10.85
N ARG A 201 1.60 17.85 9.92
CA ARG A 201 1.77 16.92 8.79
C ARG A 201 2.58 15.68 9.15
N GLY A 202 3.59 15.82 9.99
CA GLY A 202 4.50 14.75 10.35
C GLY A 202 4.01 13.89 11.52
N LEU A 203 3.32 14.43 12.51
CA LEU A 203 2.91 13.68 13.69
C LEU A 203 1.41 13.45 13.78
N LEU A 204 0.60 14.47 13.49
CA LEU A 204 -0.85 14.38 13.65
C LEU A 204 -1.51 13.69 12.43
N THR A 205 -1.11 14.04 11.20
CA THR A 205 -1.82 13.58 9.99
C THR A 205 -0.98 12.79 8.98
N PRO A 206 0.02 11.97 9.39
CA PRO A 206 0.88 11.26 8.45
C PRO A 206 0.16 10.17 7.64
N TRP A 207 -1.03 9.73 8.11
CA TRP A 207 -1.78 8.62 7.53
C TRP A 207 -2.86 9.03 6.52
N LEU A 208 -3.03 10.32 6.24
CA LEU A 208 -4.06 10.79 5.32
C LEU A 208 -3.86 10.26 3.90
N HIS A 209 -2.67 10.44 3.33
CA HIS A 209 -2.39 9.91 2.00
C HIS A 209 -2.49 8.38 1.92
N PRO A 210 -1.92 7.58 2.86
CA PRO A 210 -2.16 6.14 2.90
C PRO A 210 -3.64 5.75 2.95
N LEU A 211 -4.45 6.47 3.73
CA LEU A 211 -5.88 6.23 3.85
C LEU A 211 -6.62 6.51 2.54
N PHE A 212 -6.34 7.63 1.88
CA PHE A 212 -6.97 7.99 0.62
C PHE A 212 -6.58 7.00 -0.48
N THR A 213 -5.29 6.79 -0.70
CA THR A 213 -4.79 5.91 -1.77
C THR A 213 -5.17 4.45 -1.52
N ALA A 214 -5.37 4.01 -0.26
CA ALA A 214 -5.86 2.67 0.06
C ALA A 214 -7.24 2.38 -0.56
N MET A 215 -8.09 3.39 -0.78
CA MET A 215 -9.38 3.21 -1.48
C MET A 215 -9.14 2.74 -2.93
N THR A 216 -8.19 3.36 -3.63
CA THR A 216 -7.76 2.90 -4.98
C THR A 216 -7.19 1.48 -4.90
N GLY A 217 -6.34 1.19 -3.90
CA GLY A 217 -5.79 -0.14 -3.66
C GLY A 217 -6.87 -1.20 -3.44
N ILE A 218 -7.90 -0.90 -2.65
CA ILE A 218 -9.06 -1.77 -2.43
C ILE A 218 -9.81 -2.01 -3.75
N GLY A 219 -10.07 -0.97 -4.52
CA GLY A 219 -10.76 -1.08 -5.80
C GLY A 219 -10.04 -2.01 -6.78
N VAL A 220 -8.72 -1.82 -6.93
CA VAL A 220 -7.87 -2.65 -7.80
C VAL A 220 -7.75 -4.08 -7.24
N GLY A 221 -7.61 -4.23 -5.91
CA GLY A 221 -7.58 -5.54 -5.26
C GLY A 221 -8.89 -6.32 -5.39
N LEU A 222 -10.05 -5.66 -5.26
CA LEU A 222 -11.35 -6.26 -5.50
C LEU A 222 -11.51 -6.72 -6.95
N ALA A 223 -11.03 -5.93 -7.91
CA ALA A 223 -11.01 -6.35 -9.31
C ALA A 223 -10.14 -7.60 -9.51
N ARG A 224 -9.03 -7.72 -8.79
CA ARG A 224 -8.15 -8.89 -8.82
C ARG A 224 -8.80 -10.13 -8.21
N GLU A 225 -9.47 -9.97 -7.07
CA GLU A 225 -10.15 -11.07 -6.37
C GLU A 225 -11.44 -11.52 -7.05
N SER A 226 -12.12 -10.66 -7.80
CA SER A 226 -13.46 -10.95 -8.29
C SER A 226 -13.49 -11.85 -9.51
N THR A 227 -14.44 -12.78 -9.54
CA THR A 227 -14.81 -13.54 -10.74
C THR A 227 -15.93 -12.86 -11.55
N ARG A 228 -16.58 -11.83 -11.00
CA ARG A 228 -17.67 -11.08 -11.65
C ARG A 228 -17.10 -10.00 -12.54
N ALA A 229 -17.41 -10.04 -13.86
CA ALA A 229 -16.88 -9.09 -14.84
C ALA A 229 -17.17 -7.62 -14.49
N TRP A 230 -18.41 -7.31 -14.10
CA TRP A 230 -18.81 -5.95 -13.74
C TRP A 230 -17.99 -5.38 -12.56
N LEU A 231 -17.73 -6.20 -11.54
CA LEU A 231 -16.93 -5.77 -10.38
C LEU A 231 -15.46 -5.58 -10.75
N ARG A 232 -14.92 -6.42 -11.63
CA ARG A 232 -13.55 -6.25 -12.15
C ARG A 232 -13.36 -4.94 -12.91
N PHE A 233 -14.42 -4.47 -13.57
CA PHE A 233 -14.38 -3.22 -14.34
C PHE A 233 -14.67 -1.98 -13.49
N LEU A 234 -15.68 -2.05 -12.59
CA LEU A 234 -16.14 -0.88 -11.83
C LEU A 234 -15.36 -0.64 -10.53
N ALA A 235 -14.79 -1.67 -9.90
CA ALA A 235 -14.12 -1.49 -8.62
C ALA A 235 -12.90 -0.55 -8.66
N PRO A 236 -11.99 -0.60 -9.66
CA PRO A 236 -10.87 0.33 -9.73
C PRO A 236 -11.28 1.81 -9.85
N PRO A 237 -12.16 2.22 -10.80
CA PRO A 237 -12.56 3.62 -10.90
C PRO A 237 -13.39 4.09 -9.69
N LEU A 238 -14.18 3.24 -9.06
CA LEU A 238 -14.90 3.60 -7.84
C LEU A 238 -13.95 3.76 -6.65
N GLY A 239 -12.92 2.92 -6.53
CA GLY A 239 -11.87 3.08 -5.52
C GLY A 239 -11.09 4.37 -5.70
N TYR A 240 -10.71 4.69 -6.94
CA TYR A 240 -10.07 5.97 -7.28
C TYR A 240 -10.96 7.17 -6.96
N LEU A 241 -12.23 7.14 -7.36
CA LEU A 241 -13.18 8.20 -7.05
C LEU A 241 -13.33 8.41 -5.53
N ALA A 242 -13.41 7.33 -4.76
CA ALA A 242 -13.45 7.41 -3.31
C ALA A 242 -12.19 8.06 -2.72
N ALA A 243 -11.00 7.70 -3.24
CA ALA A 243 -9.74 8.34 -2.84
C ALA A 243 -9.75 9.85 -3.12
N VAL A 244 -10.15 10.25 -4.33
CA VAL A 244 -10.26 11.66 -4.73
C VAL A 244 -11.25 12.43 -3.85
N LEU A 245 -12.43 11.86 -3.59
CA LEU A 245 -13.45 12.52 -2.76
C LEU A 245 -13.00 12.69 -1.30
N LEU A 246 -12.37 11.69 -0.69
CA LEU A 246 -11.85 11.79 0.66
C LEU A 246 -10.71 12.84 0.74
N HIS A 247 -9.84 12.86 -0.24
CA HIS A 247 -8.75 13.83 -0.33
C HIS A 247 -9.29 15.26 -0.54
N ALA A 248 -10.25 15.45 -1.46
CA ALA A 248 -10.88 16.74 -1.71
C ALA A 248 -11.68 17.23 -0.50
N LEU A 249 -12.36 16.33 0.22
CA LEU A 249 -13.05 16.66 1.46
C LEU A 249 -12.07 17.16 2.54
N TRP A 250 -10.91 16.50 2.65
CA TRP A 250 -9.87 16.94 3.58
C TRP A 250 -9.33 18.33 3.21
N ASN A 251 -8.84 18.51 1.99
CA ASN A 251 -8.27 19.79 1.55
C ASN A 251 -9.30 20.90 1.50
N GLY A 252 -10.54 20.60 1.07
CA GLY A 252 -11.61 21.57 0.94
C GLY A 252 -12.22 21.99 2.28
N SER A 253 -12.14 21.18 3.33
CA SER A 253 -12.77 21.49 4.61
C SER A 253 -12.21 22.78 5.25
N SER A 254 -10.90 22.96 5.24
CA SER A 254 -10.24 24.15 5.78
C SER A 254 -10.53 25.41 4.94
N VAL A 255 -10.54 25.28 3.63
CA VAL A 255 -10.85 26.36 2.70
C VAL A 255 -12.32 26.81 2.85
N LEU A 256 -13.24 25.84 2.88
CA LEU A 256 -14.66 26.13 3.05
C LEU A 256 -14.96 26.82 4.38
N LEU A 257 -14.42 26.30 5.49
CA LEU A 257 -14.59 26.91 6.80
C LEU A 257 -14.00 28.33 6.85
N GLY A 258 -12.83 28.52 6.23
CA GLY A 258 -12.20 29.84 6.14
C GLY A 258 -13.04 30.85 5.35
N SER A 259 -13.68 30.41 4.25
CA SER A 259 -14.58 31.28 3.45
C SER A 259 -15.83 31.71 4.17
N PHE A 260 -16.27 30.98 5.20
CA PHE A 260 -17.36 31.36 6.12
C PHE A 260 -16.86 32.17 7.33
N GLY A 261 -15.60 32.62 7.35
CA GLY A 261 -15.05 33.40 8.44
C GLY A 261 -14.77 32.62 9.73
N ALA A 262 -14.64 31.28 9.62
CA ALA A 262 -14.31 30.46 10.79
C ALA A 262 -12.93 30.81 11.34
N SER A 263 -12.82 30.84 12.69
CA SER A 263 -11.54 31.06 13.35
C SER A 263 -10.58 29.89 13.09
N GLY A 264 -9.26 30.13 13.14
CA GLY A 264 -8.26 29.06 13.00
C GLY A 264 -8.45 27.93 14.01
N ALA A 265 -8.90 28.21 15.22
CA ALA A 265 -9.21 27.21 16.23
C ALA A 265 -10.39 26.29 15.80
N LEU A 266 -11.45 26.88 15.23
CA LEU A 266 -12.58 26.09 14.71
C LEU A 266 -12.16 25.22 13.52
N ILE A 267 -11.36 25.74 12.59
CA ILE A 267 -10.83 25.00 11.46
C ILE A 267 -10.00 23.80 11.96
N LEU A 268 -9.09 24.03 12.92
CA LEU A 268 -8.29 22.97 13.52
C LEU A 268 -9.15 21.91 14.21
N MET A 269 -10.14 22.32 14.98
CA MET A 269 -11.05 21.40 15.67
C MET A 269 -11.81 20.50 14.67
N VAL A 270 -12.40 21.08 13.62
CA VAL A 270 -13.11 20.33 12.59
C VAL A 270 -12.16 19.39 11.84
N SER A 271 -10.94 19.84 11.52
CA SER A 271 -9.92 19.00 10.88
C SER A 271 -9.53 17.81 11.76
N ILE A 272 -9.35 17.99 13.07
CA ILE A 272 -9.06 16.89 14.00
C ILE A 272 -10.24 15.89 14.05
N VAL A 273 -11.48 16.37 14.14
CA VAL A 273 -12.67 15.50 14.14
C VAL A 273 -12.77 14.71 12.83
N LEU A 274 -12.60 15.36 11.69
CA LEU A 274 -12.61 14.71 10.38
C LEU A 274 -11.50 13.66 10.27
N TRP A 275 -10.29 13.98 10.72
CA TRP A 275 -9.17 13.04 10.78
C TRP A 275 -9.48 11.82 11.65
N LEU A 276 -10.04 12.03 12.85
CA LEU A 276 -10.45 10.92 13.72
C LEU A 276 -11.49 10.01 13.06
N ILE A 277 -12.49 10.59 12.39
CA ILE A 277 -13.48 9.82 11.62
C ILE A 277 -12.79 8.98 10.55
N PHE A 278 -11.86 9.55 9.78
CA PHE A 278 -11.12 8.82 8.75
C PHE A 278 -10.29 7.69 9.34
N VAL A 279 -9.55 7.95 10.43
CA VAL A 279 -8.71 6.94 11.09
C VAL A 279 -9.57 5.80 11.64
N VAL A 280 -10.66 6.11 12.33
CA VAL A 280 -11.56 5.09 12.89
C VAL A 280 -12.20 4.25 11.78
N ALA A 281 -12.68 4.88 10.71
CA ALA A 281 -13.24 4.17 9.56
C ALA A 281 -12.20 3.25 8.90
N PHE A 282 -10.96 3.74 8.73
CA PHE A 282 -9.87 2.94 8.16
C PHE A 282 -9.50 1.76 9.06
N LEU A 283 -9.35 1.98 10.36
CA LEU A 283 -9.06 0.91 11.32
C LEU A 283 -10.18 -0.14 11.37
N ALA A 284 -11.44 0.29 11.35
CA ALA A 284 -12.58 -0.62 11.29
C ALA A 284 -12.56 -1.46 10.00
N MET A 285 -12.22 -0.85 8.86
CA MET A 285 -12.06 -1.56 7.60
C MET A 285 -10.91 -2.56 7.65
N VAL A 286 -9.73 -2.16 8.12
CA VAL A 286 -8.57 -3.07 8.28
C VAL A 286 -8.92 -4.23 9.21
N PHE A 287 -9.59 -3.95 10.33
CA PHE A 287 -10.05 -4.98 11.25
C PHE A 287 -11.04 -5.96 10.57
N GLY A 288 -11.98 -5.42 9.79
CA GLY A 288 -12.89 -6.23 8.97
C GLY A 288 -12.17 -7.16 7.98
N LEU A 289 -11.08 -6.68 7.35
CA LEU A 289 -10.24 -7.47 6.45
C LEU A 289 -9.47 -8.58 7.21
N VAL A 290 -8.96 -8.28 8.39
CA VAL A 290 -8.31 -9.27 9.27
C VAL A 290 -9.29 -10.38 9.66
N LEU A 291 -10.52 -10.01 10.04
CA LEU A 291 -11.57 -10.99 10.35
C LEU A 291 -11.98 -11.81 9.11
N ARG A 292 -12.06 -11.15 7.93
CA ARG A 292 -12.33 -11.85 6.66
C ARG A 292 -11.22 -12.86 6.35
N ARG A 293 -9.95 -12.49 6.52
CA ARG A 293 -8.79 -13.37 6.33
C ARG A 293 -8.84 -14.58 7.29
N GLY A 294 -9.17 -14.36 8.55
CA GLY A 294 -9.38 -15.45 9.52
C GLY A 294 -10.48 -16.43 9.11
N ARG A 295 -11.60 -15.92 8.53
CA ARG A 295 -12.67 -16.77 7.97
C ARG A 295 -12.20 -17.58 6.78
N ILE A 296 -11.42 -16.99 5.87
CA ILE A 296 -10.84 -17.68 4.70
C ILE A 296 -9.90 -18.79 5.15
N ILE A 297 -9.00 -18.51 6.10
CA ILE A 297 -8.06 -19.48 6.67
C ILE A 297 -8.84 -20.66 7.27
N ARG A 298 -9.83 -20.39 8.09
CA ARG A 298 -10.65 -21.44 8.72
C ARG A 298 -11.35 -22.30 7.69
N ALA A 299 -12.00 -21.70 6.68
CA ALA A 299 -12.74 -22.42 5.65
C ALA A 299 -11.86 -23.33 4.79
N HIS A 300 -10.58 -23.00 4.59
CA HIS A 300 -9.69 -23.74 3.69
C HIS A 300 -8.69 -24.67 4.41
N LEU A 301 -8.76 -24.76 5.75
CA LEU A 301 -7.92 -25.67 6.53
C LEU A 301 -8.71 -26.72 7.34
N VAL A 302 -10.03 -26.71 7.28
CA VAL A 302 -10.86 -27.73 7.97
C VAL A 302 -10.50 -29.13 7.50
N ASP A 303 -10.26 -29.32 6.22
CA ASP A 303 -9.82 -30.60 5.65
C ASP A 303 -8.41 -31.01 6.11
N GLU A 304 -7.50 -30.06 6.36
CA GLU A 304 -6.17 -30.36 6.90
C GLU A 304 -6.26 -30.88 8.37
N VAL A 305 -7.26 -30.41 9.12
CA VAL A 305 -7.55 -30.96 10.45
C VAL A 305 -8.13 -32.36 10.35
N ALA A 306 -9.08 -32.58 9.44
CA ALA A 306 -9.65 -33.92 9.20
C ALA A 306 -8.62 -34.93 8.72
N LEU A 307 -7.60 -34.51 7.96
CA LEU A 307 -6.48 -35.33 7.50
C LEU A 307 -5.38 -35.52 8.56
N GLY A 308 -5.51 -34.91 9.76
CA GLY A 308 -4.49 -34.99 10.81
C GLY A 308 -3.21 -34.16 10.55
N HIS A 309 -3.22 -33.34 9.51
CA HIS A 309 -2.09 -32.44 9.22
C HIS A 309 -2.00 -31.24 10.15
N LEU A 310 -3.12 -30.84 10.75
CA LEU A 310 -3.23 -29.77 11.74
C LEU A 310 -4.12 -30.21 12.92
N THR A 311 -3.88 -29.62 14.09
CA THR A 311 -4.81 -29.74 15.21
C THR A 311 -5.86 -28.64 15.15
N GLN A 312 -7.02 -28.84 15.79
CA GLN A 312 -8.06 -27.82 15.89
C GLN A 312 -7.56 -26.58 16.64
N THR A 313 -6.67 -26.76 17.62
CA THR A 313 -6.06 -25.67 18.39
C THR A 313 -5.15 -24.81 17.51
N GLU A 314 -4.31 -25.44 16.67
CA GLU A 314 -3.48 -24.74 15.69
C GLU A 314 -4.32 -23.95 14.68
N LEU A 315 -5.39 -24.55 14.13
CA LEU A 315 -6.32 -23.87 13.23
C LEU A 315 -6.94 -22.64 13.90
N ASN A 316 -7.43 -22.76 15.11
CA ASN A 316 -8.05 -21.65 15.85
C ASN A 316 -7.05 -20.53 16.11
N LEU A 317 -5.81 -20.87 16.48
CA LEU A 317 -4.75 -19.89 16.70
C LEU A 317 -4.42 -19.13 15.42
N VAL A 318 -4.16 -19.85 14.31
CA VAL A 318 -3.79 -19.23 13.01
C VAL A 318 -4.91 -18.38 12.45
N ALA A 319 -6.16 -18.78 12.63
CA ALA A 319 -7.33 -18.02 12.16
C ALA A 319 -7.69 -16.82 13.06
N SER A 320 -7.04 -16.65 14.21
CA SER A 320 -7.29 -15.52 15.11
C SER A 320 -6.54 -14.27 14.67
N ALA A 321 -7.12 -13.08 14.97
CA ALA A 321 -6.49 -11.80 14.66
C ALA A 321 -5.11 -11.61 15.33
N PHE A 322 -4.90 -12.22 16.49
CA PHE A 322 -3.67 -12.14 17.27
C PHE A 322 -2.82 -13.41 17.22
N GLY A 323 -3.15 -14.36 16.33
CA GLY A 323 -2.48 -15.66 16.27
C GLY A 323 -0.97 -15.58 16.09
N GLY A 324 -0.50 -14.70 15.20
CA GLY A 324 0.94 -14.47 15.00
C GLY A 324 1.65 -13.88 16.22
N PHE A 325 1.01 -12.94 16.93
CA PHE A 325 1.55 -12.37 18.16
C PHE A 325 1.61 -13.42 19.28
N THR A 326 0.54 -14.17 19.46
CA THR A 326 0.50 -15.26 20.46
C THR A 326 1.56 -16.32 20.18
N ALA A 327 1.76 -16.67 18.90
CA ALA A 327 2.79 -17.62 18.49
C ALA A 327 4.20 -17.10 18.78
N TYR A 328 4.45 -15.81 18.51
CA TYR A 328 5.71 -15.16 18.86
C TYR A 328 5.99 -15.19 20.36
N MET A 329 5.01 -14.83 21.17
CA MET A 329 5.15 -14.85 22.64
C MET A 329 5.41 -16.26 23.20
N ARG A 330 4.93 -17.31 22.55
CA ARG A 330 5.10 -18.70 23.01
C ARG A 330 6.38 -19.36 22.50
N LYS A 331 6.77 -19.11 21.25
CA LYS A 331 7.83 -19.84 20.54
C LYS A 331 8.78 -18.93 19.73
N GLY A 332 8.74 -17.61 19.95
CA GLY A 332 9.58 -16.65 19.23
C GLY A 332 9.33 -16.68 17.71
N SER A 333 10.41 -16.49 16.95
CA SER A 333 10.38 -16.50 15.48
C SER A 333 9.90 -17.85 14.90
N ALA A 334 10.27 -18.96 15.52
CA ALA A 334 9.85 -20.29 15.08
C ALA A 334 8.32 -20.46 15.11
N GLY A 335 7.65 -19.97 16.18
CA GLY A 335 6.19 -19.96 16.25
C GLY A 335 5.54 -19.09 15.18
N THR A 336 6.16 -17.95 14.90
CA THR A 336 5.69 -17.06 13.80
C THR A 336 5.83 -17.71 12.44
N ASP A 337 6.94 -18.43 12.19
CA ASP A 337 7.17 -19.13 10.94
C ASP A 337 6.17 -20.27 10.73
N PHE A 338 5.82 -20.98 11.83
CA PHE A 338 4.76 -21.97 11.80
C PHE A 338 3.40 -21.38 11.41
N VAL A 339 2.97 -20.29 12.08
CA VAL A 339 1.71 -19.59 11.78
C VAL A 339 1.71 -19.08 10.33
N ARG A 340 2.82 -18.53 9.87
CA ARG A 340 2.97 -18.05 8.49
C ARG A 340 2.84 -19.20 7.49
N ALA A 341 3.52 -20.33 7.71
CA ALA A 341 3.43 -21.48 6.81
C ALA A 341 2.01 -22.02 6.72
N VAL A 342 1.29 -22.11 7.83
CA VAL A 342 -0.11 -22.58 7.89
C VAL A 342 -1.05 -21.58 7.21
N ALA A 343 -0.89 -20.27 7.44
CA ALA A 343 -1.68 -19.23 6.79
C ALA A 343 -1.47 -19.24 5.27
N ARG A 344 -0.22 -19.35 4.80
CA ARG A 344 0.10 -19.46 3.36
C ARG A 344 -0.51 -20.71 2.73
N LEU A 345 -0.57 -21.84 3.44
CA LEU A 345 -1.26 -23.03 2.96
C LEU A 345 -2.75 -22.76 2.71
N ALA A 346 -3.43 -22.08 3.66
CA ALA A 346 -4.83 -21.70 3.49
C ALA A 346 -5.04 -20.79 2.28
N LEU A 347 -4.21 -19.77 2.13
CA LEU A 347 -4.29 -18.80 1.03
C LEU A 347 -4.01 -19.48 -0.32
N SER A 348 -2.98 -20.35 -0.40
CA SER A 348 -2.69 -21.11 -1.61
C SER A 348 -3.88 -21.99 -2.02
N LYS A 349 -4.56 -22.65 -1.07
CA LYS A 349 -5.79 -23.43 -1.33
C LYS A 349 -6.94 -22.53 -1.79
N TRP A 350 -7.11 -21.36 -1.18
CA TRP A 350 -8.15 -20.40 -1.56
C TRP A 350 -7.93 -19.87 -2.98
N HIS A 351 -6.70 -19.44 -3.32
CA HIS A 351 -6.35 -18.97 -4.66
C HIS A 351 -6.53 -20.05 -5.72
N THR A 352 -6.08 -21.29 -5.42
CA THR A 352 -6.28 -22.44 -6.29
C THR A 352 -7.77 -22.70 -6.54
N GLY A 353 -8.59 -22.73 -5.49
CA GLY A 353 -10.04 -22.92 -5.62
C GLY A 353 -10.72 -21.80 -6.41
N ARG A 354 -10.25 -20.56 -6.31
CA ARG A 354 -10.74 -19.44 -7.14
C ARG A 354 -10.35 -19.59 -8.60
N ALA A 355 -9.07 -19.91 -8.87
CA ALA A 355 -8.57 -20.10 -10.22
C ALA A 355 -9.32 -21.21 -10.94
N MET A 356 -9.57 -22.33 -10.27
CA MET A 356 -10.36 -23.44 -10.82
C MET A 356 -11.79 -23.01 -11.18
N ARG A 357 -12.47 -22.25 -10.30
CA ARG A 357 -13.81 -21.72 -10.60
C ARG A 357 -13.83 -20.70 -11.73
N GLY A 358 -12.78 -19.87 -11.81
CA GLY A 358 -12.62 -18.85 -12.85
C GLY A 358 -12.02 -19.38 -14.16
N LYS A 359 -11.71 -20.67 -14.25
CA LYS A 359 -11.00 -21.31 -15.38
C LYS A 359 -9.70 -20.54 -15.73
N THR A 360 -8.98 -20.07 -14.71
CA THR A 360 -7.72 -19.34 -14.85
C THR A 360 -6.58 -20.13 -14.24
N HIS A 361 -5.37 -19.89 -14.72
CA HIS A 361 -4.17 -20.51 -14.17
C HIS A 361 -3.70 -19.78 -12.91
N THR A 362 -3.18 -20.52 -11.92
CA THR A 362 -2.50 -19.99 -10.73
C THR A 362 -1.33 -20.88 -10.36
N VAL A 363 -0.23 -20.28 -9.94
CA VAL A 363 0.93 -20.98 -9.38
C VAL A 363 0.72 -21.43 -7.93
N SER A 364 -0.34 -20.93 -7.27
CA SER A 364 -0.62 -21.20 -5.85
C SER A 364 -0.80 -22.69 -5.55
N MET A 365 -1.23 -23.48 -6.52
CA MET A 365 -1.37 -24.94 -6.38
C MET A 365 -0.02 -25.62 -6.13
N GLU A 366 1.06 -25.10 -6.69
CA GLU A 366 2.41 -25.68 -6.56
C GLU A 366 2.97 -25.55 -5.13
N PHE A 367 2.45 -24.64 -4.34
CA PHE A 367 2.89 -24.41 -2.96
C PHE A 367 2.21 -25.31 -1.92
N ILE A 368 1.11 -25.98 -2.25
CA ILE A 368 0.32 -26.77 -1.26
C ILE A 368 1.16 -27.89 -0.65
N VAL A 369 1.81 -28.71 -1.48
CA VAL A 369 2.61 -29.86 -1.01
C VAL A 369 3.87 -29.42 -0.25
N PRO A 370 4.67 -28.45 -0.73
CA PRO A 370 5.80 -27.93 0.03
C PRO A 370 5.43 -27.32 1.37
N LEU A 371 4.31 -26.58 1.43
CA LEU A 371 3.87 -25.98 2.68
C LEU A 371 3.44 -27.03 3.70
N ARG A 372 2.76 -28.11 3.28
CA ARG A 372 2.46 -29.25 4.17
C ARG A 372 3.74 -29.91 4.72
N ARG A 373 4.77 -30.08 3.87
CA ARG A 373 6.08 -30.60 4.31
C ARG A 373 6.73 -29.66 5.30
N LYS A 374 6.82 -28.36 4.99
CA LYS A 374 7.38 -27.33 5.87
C LYS A 374 6.67 -27.28 7.23
N ILE A 375 5.35 -27.39 7.25
CA ILE A 375 4.58 -27.40 8.51
C ILE A 375 4.96 -28.61 9.36
N ARG A 376 5.12 -29.81 8.76
CA ARG A 376 5.57 -31.01 9.48
C ARG A 376 6.99 -30.85 10.04
N GLU A 377 7.91 -30.30 9.25
CA GLU A 377 9.29 -30.03 9.66
C GLU A 377 9.34 -29.05 10.84
N LEU A 378 8.61 -27.92 10.75
CA LEU A 378 8.52 -26.93 11.81
C LEU A 378 7.91 -27.53 13.11
N ARG A 379 6.89 -28.40 12.97
CA ARG A 379 6.32 -29.09 14.12
C ARG A 379 7.33 -30.06 14.77
N ALA A 380 8.08 -30.82 13.97
CA ALA A 380 9.13 -31.71 14.47
C ALA A 380 10.24 -30.95 15.21
N GLN A 381 10.50 -29.70 14.83
CA GLN A 381 11.43 -28.78 15.51
C GLN A 381 10.83 -28.12 16.75
N GLY A 382 9.61 -28.45 17.16
CA GLY A 382 8.94 -27.86 18.31
C GLY A 382 8.44 -26.41 18.10
N ALA A 383 8.31 -25.98 16.85
CA ALA A 383 7.87 -24.63 16.49
C ALA A 383 6.34 -24.43 16.60
N SER A 384 5.55 -25.51 16.73
CA SER A 384 4.11 -25.37 16.95
C SER A 384 3.85 -24.64 18.29
N PRO A 385 3.06 -23.57 18.29
CA PRO A 385 2.77 -22.77 19.47
C PRO A 385 1.63 -23.34 20.32
N CYS A 386 1.10 -24.52 19.97
CA CYS A 386 0.00 -25.20 20.65
C CYS A 386 0.45 -26.47 21.35
#